data_437a67697d3eab1c7ac4a07204bec221
#
_entry.id   437a67697d3eab1c7ac4a07204bec221
#
_cell.length_a   1.000
_cell.length_b   1.000
_cell.length_c   1.000
_cell.angle_alpha   90.00
_cell.angle_beta   90.00
_cell.angle_gamma   90.00
#
_symmetry.space_group_name_H-M   'P 1'
#
loop_
_entity.id
_entity.type
_entity.pdbx_description
1 polymer ?
#
loop_
_entity_poly.entity_id
_entity_poly.type
_entity_poly.pdbx_seq_one_letter_code
_entity_poly.pdbx_strand_id
1 'polypeptide(L)'
;MTQLTHGGDWAGYRAQYGHDALDFSANVSPLGLPQGVANAIAAALPHADRYPDPLCRALRAKLAPHEGIPAESILCGNGAADLIFRLAWAAKPRTALVTAPTFAEYAAALEGAGCVVRRHFLQAEVDFAVTDSILSSITPEVDMVFLCQPNNPTGQLTPLPLVERILRRCEACGALLVVDECFLDFLPDCNALTAKALLDSKNLLILKAFTKLYGMAGVRLGYCLCANTALLEAMQAAGQPWAVSSLAQAAGLAALDETAYVAQVRALIAQQRP
;
A
#
# COMPACT_ATOMS: atom_id res chain seq x y z
N MET A 1 5.64 -26.48 11.71
CA MET A 1 6.19 -25.11 11.61
C MET A 1 5.32 -24.33 10.63
N THR A 2 4.84 -23.16 11.01
CA THR A 2 4.09 -22.30 10.09
C THR A 2 5.04 -21.84 9.00
N GLN A 3 4.76 -22.17 7.74
CA GLN A 3 5.56 -21.70 6.61
C GLN A 3 5.32 -20.21 6.45
N LEU A 4 6.37 -19.39 6.58
CA LEU A 4 6.30 -17.94 6.34
C LEU A 4 6.16 -17.70 4.83
N THR A 5 5.17 -16.90 4.46
CA THR A 5 4.89 -16.54 3.06
C THR A 5 5.65 -15.29 2.61
N HIS A 6 6.22 -14.53 3.55
CA HIS A 6 6.92 -13.28 3.29
C HIS A 6 8.39 -13.37 3.65
N GLY A 7 9.21 -12.56 2.92
CA GLY A 7 10.61 -12.35 3.26
C GLY A 7 10.80 -11.45 4.48
N GLY A 8 12.07 -11.21 4.85
CA GLY A 8 12.44 -10.34 5.96
C GLY A 8 12.44 -11.01 7.33
N ASP A 9 12.48 -12.34 7.41
CA ASP A 9 12.61 -13.08 8.66
C ASP A 9 14.08 -13.11 9.16
N TRP A 10 14.59 -11.94 9.52
CA TRP A 10 15.94 -11.76 10.04
C TRP A 10 16.18 -12.53 11.35
N ALA A 11 15.16 -12.55 12.23
CA ALA A 11 15.27 -13.20 13.52
C ALA A 11 15.35 -14.73 13.40
N GLY A 12 14.50 -15.32 12.56
CA GLY A 12 14.53 -16.76 12.28
C GLY A 12 15.83 -17.19 11.63
N TYR A 13 16.31 -16.44 10.64
CA TYR A 13 17.59 -16.72 9.98
C TYR A 13 18.77 -16.65 10.96
N ARG A 14 18.84 -15.57 11.74
CA ARG A 14 19.92 -15.40 12.75
C ARG A 14 19.86 -16.51 13.81
N ALA A 15 18.68 -16.91 14.26
CA ALA A 15 18.52 -18.02 15.21
C ALA A 15 18.99 -19.36 14.65
N GLN A 16 18.79 -19.58 13.34
CA GLN A 16 19.17 -20.83 12.67
C GLN A 16 20.66 -20.87 12.30
N TYR A 17 21.25 -19.77 11.84
CA TYR A 17 22.58 -19.74 11.24
C TYR A 17 23.63 -18.95 12.05
N GLY A 18 23.23 -18.23 13.10
CA GLY A 18 24.14 -17.49 13.98
C GLY A 18 24.70 -16.17 13.41
N HIS A 19 24.26 -15.74 12.23
CA HIS A 19 24.67 -14.50 11.57
C HIS A 19 23.51 -13.87 10.78
N ASP A 20 23.69 -12.62 10.34
CA ASP A 20 22.70 -11.93 9.51
C ASP A 20 22.68 -12.47 8.09
N ALA A 21 21.49 -12.50 7.49
CA ALA A 21 21.29 -12.85 6.08
C ALA A 21 21.78 -11.74 5.15
N LEU A 22 22.25 -12.11 3.96
CA LEU A 22 22.20 -11.22 2.81
C LEU A 22 20.79 -11.29 2.24
N ASP A 23 19.97 -10.28 2.55
CA ASP A 23 18.52 -10.32 2.29
C ASP A 23 18.15 -9.81 0.90
N PHE A 24 17.67 -10.70 0.05
CA PHE A 24 17.06 -10.40 -1.25
C PHE A 24 15.53 -10.58 -1.25
N SER A 25 14.92 -10.77 -0.08
CA SER A 25 13.50 -11.08 0.05
C SER A 25 12.63 -9.85 0.37
N ALA A 26 13.23 -8.73 0.80
CA ALA A 26 12.51 -7.53 1.18
C ALA A 26 12.79 -6.37 0.21
N ASN A 27 11.77 -5.92 -0.50
CA ASN A 27 11.86 -4.78 -1.43
C ASN A 27 11.65 -3.46 -0.67
N VAL A 28 12.73 -2.92 -0.08
CA VAL A 28 12.75 -1.64 0.62
C VAL A 28 13.89 -0.78 0.10
N SER A 29 13.86 0.53 0.38
CA SER A 29 14.95 1.44 -0.02
C SER A 29 16.32 0.93 0.45
N PRO A 30 17.30 0.80 -0.45
CA PRO A 30 18.64 0.33 -0.08
C PRO A 30 19.43 1.36 0.75
N LEU A 31 18.99 2.62 0.81
CA LEU A 31 19.60 3.66 1.63
C LEU A 31 19.20 3.57 3.11
N GLY A 32 18.26 2.67 3.48
CA GLY A 32 17.78 2.51 4.85
C GLY A 32 16.89 3.67 5.33
N LEU A 33 16.79 3.82 6.64
CA LEU A 33 15.95 4.85 7.26
C LEU A 33 16.60 6.24 7.12
N PRO A 34 15.88 7.27 6.62
CA PRO A 34 16.41 8.64 6.56
C PRO A 34 16.79 9.18 7.94
N GLN A 35 17.86 9.96 8.02
CA GLN A 35 18.37 10.49 9.30
C GLN A 35 17.35 11.39 10.00
N GLY A 36 16.63 12.24 9.25
CA GLY A 36 15.57 13.09 9.82
C GLY A 36 14.43 12.28 10.43
N VAL A 37 14.07 11.16 9.80
CA VAL A 37 13.08 10.22 10.35
C VAL A 37 13.58 9.56 11.63
N ALA A 38 14.84 9.09 11.65
CA ALA A 38 15.44 8.52 12.85
C ALA A 38 15.46 9.52 14.02
N ASN A 39 15.84 10.77 13.74
CA ASN A 39 15.85 11.86 14.72
C ASN A 39 14.43 12.17 15.25
N ALA A 40 13.42 12.19 14.40
CA ALA A 40 12.04 12.42 14.80
C ALA A 40 11.50 11.31 15.70
N ILE A 41 11.82 10.05 15.40
CA ILE A 41 11.49 8.90 16.27
C ILE A 41 12.15 9.07 17.63
N ALA A 42 13.45 9.37 17.68
CA ALA A 42 14.19 9.57 18.92
C ALA A 42 13.60 10.72 19.76
N ALA A 43 13.22 11.81 19.13
CA ALA A 43 12.59 12.97 19.79
C ALA A 43 11.18 12.65 20.33
N ALA A 44 10.47 11.69 19.73
CA ALA A 44 9.13 11.27 20.15
C ALA A 44 9.16 10.25 21.32
N LEU A 45 10.27 9.52 21.52
CA LEU A 45 10.41 8.50 22.56
C LEU A 45 10.03 8.96 23.98
N PRO A 46 10.42 10.18 24.46
CA PRO A 46 10.04 10.66 25.80
C PRO A 46 8.53 10.80 26.03
N HIS A 47 7.73 10.76 24.97
CA HIS A 47 6.27 10.88 25.01
C HIS A 47 5.54 9.56 24.70
N ALA A 48 6.28 8.45 24.64
CA ALA A 48 5.71 7.12 24.36
C ALA A 48 4.82 6.56 25.48
N ASP A 49 4.79 7.24 26.65
CA ASP A 49 3.90 6.98 27.77
C ASP A 49 2.45 7.41 27.49
N ARG A 50 2.19 8.12 26.38
CA ARG A 50 0.88 8.63 25.99
C ARG A 50 0.32 7.90 24.78
N TYR A 51 -1.00 7.68 24.77
CA TYR A 51 -1.67 7.16 23.58
C TYR A 51 -1.47 8.11 22.39
N PRO A 52 -1.26 7.56 21.18
CA PRO A 52 -1.17 8.37 19.97
C PRO A 52 -2.50 9.04 19.61
N ASP A 53 -2.48 10.04 18.70
CA ASP A 53 -3.70 10.56 18.11
C ASP A 53 -4.40 9.45 17.30
N PRO A 54 -5.62 9.00 17.71
CA PRO A 54 -6.30 7.89 17.05
C PRO A 54 -6.74 8.20 15.61
N LEU A 55 -6.79 9.48 15.24
CA LEU A 55 -7.17 9.94 13.91
C LEU A 55 -5.98 10.42 13.07
N CYS A 56 -4.76 10.36 13.60
CA CYS A 56 -3.54 10.83 12.92
C CYS A 56 -3.70 12.25 12.32
N ARG A 57 -4.35 13.18 13.05
CA ARG A 57 -4.78 14.49 12.52
C ARG A 57 -3.62 15.29 11.93
N ALA A 58 -2.51 15.39 12.64
CA ALA A 58 -1.32 16.12 12.17
C ALA A 58 -0.74 15.48 10.90
N LEU A 59 -0.64 14.16 10.86
CA LEU A 59 -0.13 13.44 9.69
C LEU A 59 -1.08 13.59 8.48
N ARG A 60 -2.39 13.44 8.67
CA ARG A 60 -3.38 13.66 7.60
C ARG A 60 -3.36 15.09 7.09
N ALA A 61 -3.23 16.08 7.97
CA ALA A 61 -3.12 17.50 7.59
C ALA A 61 -1.87 17.78 6.74
N LYS A 62 -0.75 17.06 6.97
CA LYS A 62 0.47 17.17 6.17
C LYS A 62 0.39 16.37 4.87
N LEU A 63 -0.25 15.20 4.90
CA LEU A 63 -0.49 14.37 3.71
C LEU A 63 -1.43 15.05 2.70
N ALA A 64 -2.44 15.79 3.17
CA ALA A 64 -3.42 16.42 2.30
C ALA A 64 -2.81 17.32 1.21
N PRO A 65 -1.97 18.31 1.51
CA PRO A 65 -1.28 19.09 0.48
C PRO A 65 -0.22 18.28 -0.28
N HIS A 66 0.42 17.29 0.34
CA HIS A 66 1.41 16.43 -0.32
C HIS A 66 0.75 15.58 -1.43
N GLU A 67 -0.42 15.04 -1.17
CA GLU A 67 -1.19 14.25 -2.13
C GLU A 67 -2.10 15.08 -3.04
N GLY A 68 -2.37 16.35 -2.68
CA GLY A 68 -3.26 17.25 -3.40
C GLY A 68 -4.74 16.88 -3.22
N ILE A 69 -5.12 16.31 -2.06
CA ILE A 69 -6.49 15.88 -1.76
C ILE A 69 -6.93 16.33 -0.36
N PRO A 70 -8.23 16.38 -0.07
CA PRO A 70 -8.74 16.73 1.27
C PRO A 70 -8.31 15.71 2.34
N ALA A 71 -8.04 16.18 3.57
CA ALA A 71 -7.62 15.33 4.67
C ALA A 71 -8.66 14.27 5.07
N GLU A 72 -9.95 14.55 4.87
CA GLU A 72 -11.05 13.61 5.10
C GLU A 72 -11.04 12.42 4.15
N SER A 73 -10.38 12.55 2.99
CA SER A 73 -10.17 11.47 2.01
C SER A 73 -8.95 10.59 2.31
N ILE A 74 -8.30 10.78 3.47
CA ILE A 74 -7.10 10.03 3.89
C ILE A 74 -7.38 9.25 5.17
N LEU A 75 -7.03 7.96 5.18
CA LEU A 75 -7.00 7.13 6.37
C LEU A 75 -5.59 6.55 6.56
N CYS A 76 -5.00 6.74 7.75
CA CYS A 76 -3.71 6.15 8.11
C CYS A 76 -3.91 4.78 8.79
N GLY A 77 -2.93 3.88 8.59
CA GLY A 77 -2.93 2.53 9.17
C GLY A 77 -1.53 2.05 9.55
N ASN A 78 -1.48 0.93 10.25
CA ASN A 78 -0.25 0.25 10.68
C ASN A 78 0.43 -0.49 9.51
N GLY A 79 0.84 0.28 8.49
CA GLY A 79 1.23 -0.19 7.18
C GLY A 79 0.03 -0.43 6.25
N ALA A 80 0.29 -0.58 4.93
CA ALA A 80 -0.76 -0.84 3.96
C ALA A 80 -1.49 -2.18 4.23
N ALA A 81 -0.79 -3.18 4.78
CA ALA A 81 -1.39 -4.47 5.13
C ALA A 81 -2.56 -4.32 6.12
N ASP A 82 -2.41 -3.49 7.18
CA ASP A 82 -3.50 -3.20 8.12
C ASP A 82 -4.74 -2.63 7.39
N LEU A 83 -4.52 -1.73 6.45
CA LEU A 83 -5.60 -1.12 5.65
C LEU A 83 -6.28 -2.13 4.72
N ILE A 84 -5.54 -3.09 4.15
CA ILE A 84 -6.09 -4.18 3.33
C ILE A 84 -7.04 -5.03 4.18
N PHE A 85 -6.61 -5.45 5.39
CA PHE A 85 -7.44 -6.23 6.29
C PHE A 85 -8.68 -5.44 6.76
N ARG A 86 -8.51 -4.17 7.14
CA ARG A 86 -9.64 -3.31 7.53
C ARG A 86 -10.64 -3.13 6.39
N LEU A 87 -10.16 -2.97 5.15
CA LEU A 87 -11.01 -2.86 3.98
C LEU A 87 -11.85 -4.13 3.79
N ALA A 88 -11.22 -5.30 3.87
CA ALA A 88 -11.92 -6.58 3.74
C ALA A 88 -13.01 -6.74 4.82
N TRP A 89 -12.71 -6.38 6.07
CA TRP A 89 -13.66 -6.46 7.19
C TRP A 89 -14.76 -5.38 7.13
N ALA A 90 -14.47 -4.19 6.61
CA ALA A 90 -15.44 -3.10 6.49
C ALA A 90 -16.38 -3.30 5.31
N ALA A 91 -15.85 -3.61 4.14
CA ALA A 91 -16.62 -3.75 2.91
C ALA A 91 -17.33 -5.12 2.80
N LYS A 92 -16.78 -6.18 3.41
CA LYS A 92 -17.32 -7.56 3.39
C LYS A 92 -17.71 -8.03 1.99
N PRO A 93 -16.79 -7.96 1.01
CA PRO A 93 -17.10 -8.39 -0.34
C PRO A 93 -17.43 -9.88 -0.34
N ARG A 94 -18.42 -10.31 -1.13
CA ARG A 94 -18.74 -11.73 -1.32
C ARG A 94 -17.77 -12.38 -2.28
N THR A 95 -17.40 -11.66 -3.34
CA THR A 95 -16.46 -12.11 -4.36
C THR A 95 -15.49 -10.98 -4.69
N ALA A 96 -14.21 -11.30 -4.70
CA ALA A 96 -13.18 -10.35 -5.14
C ALA A 96 -12.33 -10.95 -6.26
N LEU A 97 -11.81 -10.10 -7.13
CA LEU A 97 -10.89 -10.42 -8.20
C LEU A 97 -9.49 -9.90 -7.85
N VAL A 98 -8.49 -10.76 -7.90
CA VAL A 98 -7.08 -10.39 -7.79
C VAL A 98 -6.33 -10.88 -9.03
N THR A 99 -5.28 -10.18 -9.44
CA THR A 99 -4.35 -10.71 -10.46
C THR A 99 -3.50 -11.85 -9.87
N ALA A 100 -2.94 -12.72 -10.70
CA ALA A 100 -2.02 -13.77 -10.28
C ALA A 100 -0.90 -13.95 -11.33
N PRO A 101 0.40 -13.79 -10.95
CA PRO A 101 0.86 -13.53 -9.59
C PRO A 101 0.64 -12.09 -9.12
N THR A 102 0.43 -11.90 -7.80
CA THR A 102 0.39 -10.60 -7.13
C THR A 102 0.70 -10.74 -5.63
N PHE A 103 0.63 -9.66 -4.87
CA PHE A 103 0.91 -9.66 -3.44
C PHE A 103 -0.09 -10.54 -2.67
N ALA A 104 0.42 -11.48 -1.88
CA ALA A 104 -0.37 -12.55 -1.26
C ALA A 104 -1.41 -12.05 -0.24
N GLU A 105 -1.15 -10.90 0.41
CA GLU A 105 -2.00 -10.38 1.48
C GLU A 105 -3.39 -9.95 0.99
N TYR A 106 -3.57 -9.66 -0.29
CA TYR A 106 -4.92 -9.36 -0.81
C TYR A 106 -5.83 -10.58 -0.64
N ALA A 107 -5.38 -11.74 -1.12
CA ALA A 107 -6.15 -12.98 -0.98
C ALA A 107 -6.30 -13.39 0.48
N ALA A 108 -5.23 -13.29 1.29
CA ALA A 108 -5.26 -13.65 2.71
C ALA A 108 -6.28 -12.82 3.51
N ALA A 109 -6.32 -11.51 3.30
CA ALA A 109 -7.28 -10.63 3.97
C ALA A 109 -8.72 -10.90 3.54
N LEU A 110 -8.94 -11.09 2.24
CA LEU A 110 -10.25 -11.35 1.66
C LEU A 110 -10.80 -12.71 2.12
N GLU A 111 -10.00 -13.77 2.00
CA GLU A 111 -10.37 -15.13 2.44
C GLU A 111 -10.60 -15.17 3.96
N GLY A 112 -9.77 -14.45 4.75
CA GLY A 112 -9.96 -14.28 6.18
C GLY A 112 -11.25 -13.56 6.57
N ALA A 113 -11.80 -12.71 5.70
CA ALA A 113 -13.10 -12.07 5.85
C ALA A 113 -14.28 -12.90 5.27
N GLY A 114 -14.02 -14.12 4.78
CA GLY A 114 -15.04 -14.99 4.20
C GLY A 114 -15.37 -14.71 2.73
N CYS A 115 -14.54 -13.93 2.03
CA CYS A 115 -14.72 -13.60 0.63
C CYS A 115 -14.23 -14.74 -0.29
N VAL A 116 -14.94 -14.99 -1.38
CA VAL A 116 -14.48 -15.88 -2.47
C VAL A 116 -13.52 -15.10 -3.35
N VAL A 117 -12.26 -15.55 -3.43
CA VAL A 117 -11.23 -14.91 -4.24
C VAL A 117 -11.11 -15.59 -5.60
N ARG A 118 -11.46 -14.85 -6.66
CA ARG A 118 -11.21 -15.24 -8.06
C ARG A 118 -9.86 -14.68 -8.51
N ARG A 119 -9.13 -15.44 -9.32
CA ARG A 119 -7.80 -15.04 -9.82
C ARG A 119 -7.83 -14.84 -11.33
N HIS A 120 -7.38 -13.66 -11.77
CA HIS A 120 -7.07 -13.38 -13.16
C HIS A 120 -5.59 -13.69 -13.40
N PHE A 121 -5.30 -14.81 -14.09
CA PHE A 121 -3.93 -15.25 -14.31
C PHE A 121 -3.26 -14.40 -15.40
N LEU A 122 -2.17 -13.74 -15.02
CA LEU A 122 -1.32 -12.98 -15.93
C LEU A 122 -0.47 -13.96 -16.77
N GLN A 123 -0.21 -13.62 -18.01
CA GLN A 123 0.42 -14.51 -18.98
C GLN A 123 1.91 -14.20 -19.12
N ALA A 124 2.77 -15.23 -19.11
CA ALA A 124 4.20 -15.09 -19.25
C ALA A 124 4.61 -14.55 -20.65
N GLU A 125 3.81 -14.86 -21.67
CA GLU A 125 4.00 -14.43 -23.06
C GLU A 125 3.93 -12.91 -23.24
N VAL A 126 3.29 -12.20 -22.29
CA VAL A 126 3.23 -10.73 -22.23
C VAL A 126 3.94 -10.19 -20.99
N ASP A 127 4.93 -10.92 -20.50
CA ASP A 127 5.76 -10.56 -19.34
C ASP A 127 4.91 -10.24 -18.09
N PHE A 128 3.84 -11.00 -17.88
CA PHE A 128 2.89 -10.83 -16.78
C PHE A 128 2.27 -9.43 -16.68
N ALA A 129 2.20 -8.69 -17.79
CA ALA A 129 1.50 -7.42 -17.84
C ALA A 129 -0.02 -7.61 -17.72
N VAL A 130 -0.69 -6.67 -17.05
CA VAL A 130 -2.16 -6.60 -17.06
C VAL A 130 -2.59 -6.10 -18.45
N THR A 131 -3.48 -6.84 -19.10
CA THR A 131 -4.02 -6.51 -20.43
C THR A 131 -5.53 -6.32 -20.37
N ASP A 132 -6.14 -5.95 -21.49
CA ASP A 132 -7.58 -5.78 -21.63
C ASP A 132 -8.39 -7.03 -21.27
N SER A 133 -7.76 -8.19 -21.26
CA SER A 133 -8.40 -9.46 -20.87
C SER A 133 -9.00 -9.43 -19.46
N ILE A 134 -8.44 -8.61 -18.55
CA ILE A 134 -8.96 -8.47 -17.18
C ILE A 134 -10.40 -7.92 -17.16
N LEU A 135 -10.77 -7.09 -18.14
CA LEU A 135 -12.10 -6.48 -18.21
C LEU A 135 -13.23 -7.52 -18.30
N SER A 136 -12.97 -8.66 -18.94
CA SER A 136 -13.94 -9.76 -19.03
C SER A 136 -14.11 -10.52 -17.71
N SER A 137 -13.12 -10.46 -16.82
CA SER A 137 -13.16 -11.07 -15.49
C SER A 137 -13.92 -10.23 -14.46
N ILE A 138 -14.17 -8.94 -14.76
CA ILE A 138 -14.92 -8.02 -13.90
C ILE A 138 -16.40 -8.11 -14.30
N THR A 139 -17.16 -8.90 -13.55
CA THR A 139 -18.58 -9.20 -13.79
C THR A 139 -19.42 -8.67 -12.63
N PRO A 140 -20.76 -8.58 -12.76
CA PRO A 140 -21.65 -8.09 -11.68
C PRO A 140 -21.58 -8.91 -10.37
N GLU A 141 -20.99 -10.11 -10.39
CA GLU A 141 -20.76 -10.90 -9.18
C GLU A 141 -19.50 -10.49 -8.42
N VAL A 142 -18.63 -9.66 -9.01
CA VAL A 142 -17.40 -9.18 -8.39
C VAL A 142 -17.70 -7.89 -7.62
N ASP A 143 -17.48 -7.92 -6.31
CA ASP A 143 -17.71 -6.77 -5.43
C ASP A 143 -16.43 -5.91 -5.26
N MET A 144 -15.23 -6.51 -5.49
CA MET A 144 -13.94 -5.82 -5.28
C MET A 144 -12.88 -6.34 -6.23
N VAL A 145 -12.03 -5.45 -6.74
CA VAL A 145 -10.89 -5.77 -7.61
C VAL A 145 -9.62 -5.17 -7.01
N PHE A 146 -8.55 -5.99 -6.86
CA PHE A 146 -7.23 -5.51 -6.47
C PHE A 146 -6.30 -5.45 -7.67
N LEU A 147 -5.60 -4.32 -7.81
CA LEU A 147 -4.57 -4.07 -8.81
C LEU A 147 -3.32 -3.53 -8.10
N CYS A 148 -2.19 -4.24 -8.19
CA CYS A 148 -0.91 -3.80 -7.64
C CYS A 148 -0.14 -3.00 -8.70
N GLN A 149 0.33 -1.81 -8.35
CA GLN A 149 0.84 -0.81 -9.29
C GLN A 149 2.09 -0.09 -8.76
N PRO A 150 3.30 -0.40 -9.20
CA PRO A 150 3.70 -1.57 -9.99
C PRO A 150 3.39 -2.91 -9.31
N ASN A 151 3.16 -3.96 -10.10
CA ASN A 151 2.79 -5.25 -9.54
C ASN A 151 3.96 -5.91 -8.80
N ASN A 152 3.72 -6.39 -7.61
CA ASN A 152 4.64 -7.26 -6.87
C ASN A 152 4.15 -8.72 -7.03
N PRO A 153 4.93 -9.65 -7.63
CA PRO A 153 6.39 -9.59 -7.78
C PRO A 153 6.90 -9.19 -9.17
N THR A 154 6.05 -8.96 -10.18
CA THR A 154 6.47 -8.87 -11.58
C THR A 154 7.14 -7.54 -11.95
N GLY A 155 6.92 -6.49 -11.16
CA GLY A 155 7.41 -5.14 -11.44
C GLY A 155 6.67 -4.42 -12.57
N GLN A 156 5.67 -5.06 -13.20
CA GLN A 156 4.93 -4.50 -14.33
C GLN A 156 4.01 -3.37 -13.91
N LEU A 157 3.99 -2.32 -14.73
CA LEU A 157 3.07 -1.20 -14.62
C LEU A 157 1.84 -1.42 -15.51
N THR A 158 0.66 -1.18 -14.96
CA THR A 158 -0.57 -1.09 -15.75
C THR A 158 -0.70 0.35 -16.26
N PRO A 159 -0.80 0.59 -17.57
CA PRO A 159 -0.97 1.93 -18.11
C PRO A 159 -2.21 2.62 -17.55
N LEU A 160 -2.10 3.90 -17.17
CA LEU A 160 -3.22 4.66 -16.57
C LEU A 160 -4.51 4.60 -17.40
N PRO A 161 -4.50 4.66 -18.75
CA PRO A 161 -5.70 4.48 -19.55
C PRO A 161 -6.39 3.11 -19.38
N LEU A 162 -5.62 2.05 -19.08
CA LEU A 162 -6.19 0.74 -18.75
C LEU A 162 -6.75 0.72 -17.32
N VAL A 163 -6.06 1.34 -16.35
CA VAL A 163 -6.58 1.51 -14.98
C VAL A 163 -7.93 2.25 -15.01
N GLU A 164 -8.05 3.30 -15.82
CA GLU A 164 -9.31 4.03 -16.02
C GLU A 164 -10.42 3.14 -16.58
N ARG A 165 -10.12 2.31 -17.59
CA ARG A 165 -11.11 1.36 -18.14
C ARG A 165 -11.52 0.28 -17.13
N ILE A 166 -10.56 -0.20 -16.31
CA ILE A 166 -10.84 -1.12 -15.20
C ILE A 166 -11.78 -0.45 -14.20
N LEU A 167 -11.51 0.81 -13.81
CA LEU A 167 -12.37 1.56 -12.90
C LEU A 167 -13.79 1.73 -13.47
N ARG A 168 -13.92 2.18 -14.71
CA ARG A 168 -15.24 2.30 -15.39
C ARG A 168 -15.99 0.97 -15.42
N ARG A 169 -15.27 -0.13 -15.63
CA ARG A 169 -15.87 -1.46 -15.59
C ARG A 169 -16.31 -1.85 -14.17
N CYS A 170 -15.52 -1.53 -13.15
CA CYS A 170 -15.89 -1.71 -11.74
C CYS A 170 -17.15 -0.90 -11.41
N GLU A 171 -17.21 0.38 -11.79
CA GLU A 171 -18.38 1.24 -11.60
C GLU A 171 -19.64 0.66 -12.24
N ALA A 172 -19.54 0.17 -13.48
CA ALA A 172 -20.66 -0.46 -14.19
C ALA A 172 -21.17 -1.74 -13.52
N CYS A 173 -20.31 -2.42 -12.74
CA CYS A 173 -20.65 -3.63 -11.99
C CYS A 173 -20.97 -3.35 -10.51
N GLY A 174 -20.81 -2.11 -10.02
CA GLY A 174 -20.94 -1.76 -8.60
C GLY A 174 -19.78 -2.25 -7.74
N ALA A 175 -18.64 -2.61 -8.35
CA ALA A 175 -17.44 -3.08 -7.67
C ALA A 175 -16.56 -1.92 -7.19
N LEU A 176 -15.76 -2.15 -6.14
CA LEU A 176 -14.68 -1.26 -5.70
C LEU A 176 -13.37 -1.66 -6.38
N LEU A 177 -12.67 -0.73 -7.00
CA LEU A 177 -11.28 -0.89 -7.44
C LEU A 177 -10.33 -0.45 -6.33
N VAL A 178 -9.41 -1.33 -5.95
CA VAL A 178 -8.30 -1.04 -5.02
C VAL A 178 -7.01 -1.06 -5.81
N VAL A 179 -6.33 0.08 -5.89
CA VAL A 179 -5.02 0.22 -6.54
C VAL A 179 -3.95 0.34 -5.48
N ASP A 180 -3.05 -0.62 -5.39
CA ASP A 180 -1.94 -0.60 -4.45
C ASP A 180 -0.72 0.06 -5.09
N GLU A 181 -0.47 1.31 -4.72
CA GLU A 181 0.65 2.13 -5.20
C GLU A 181 1.84 2.16 -4.22
N CYS A 182 1.98 1.17 -3.34
CA CYS A 182 3.06 1.16 -2.34
C CYS A 182 4.48 1.21 -2.95
N PHE A 183 4.65 0.84 -4.21
CA PHE A 183 5.91 0.89 -4.95
C PHE A 183 5.99 2.04 -5.95
N LEU A 184 4.88 2.73 -6.23
CA LEU A 184 4.84 3.71 -7.32
C LEU A 184 5.79 4.90 -7.07
N ASP A 185 5.94 5.32 -5.83
CA ASP A 185 6.75 6.48 -5.46
C ASP A 185 8.27 6.30 -5.72
N PHE A 186 8.73 5.08 -6.01
CA PHE A 186 10.09 4.83 -6.49
C PHE A 186 10.34 5.37 -7.92
N LEU A 187 9.28 5.52 -8.71
CA LEU A 187 9.40 5.95 -10.09
C LEU A 187 9.52 7.48 -10.20
N PRO A 188 10.39 8.00 -11.08
CA PRO A 188 10.52 9.45 -11.28
C PRO A 188 9.21 10.12 -11.66
N ASP A 189 8.45 9.49 -12.57
CA ASP A 189 7.21 10.03 -13.13
C ASP A 189 5.96 9.57 -12.37
N CYS A 190 6.09 9.21 -11.08
CA CYS A 190 4.99 8.67 -10.27
C CYS A 190 3.72 9.52 -10.29
N ASN A 191 3.84 10.85 -10.39
CA ASN A 191 2.70 11.77 -10.47
C ASN A 191 1.90 11.64 -11.77
N ALA A 192 2.51 11.22 -12.87
CA ALA A 192 1.83 10.96 -14.13
C ALA A 192 1.23 9.54 -14.21
N LEU A 193 1.68 8.65 -13.34
CA LEU A 193 1.33 7.22 -13.34
C LEU A 193 0.30 6.84 -12.27
N THR A 194 0.08 7.72 -11.29
CA THR A 194 -0.85 7.46 -10.19
C THR A 194 -2.30 7.53 -10.61
N ALA A 195 -3.12 6.66 -10.04
CA ALA A 195 -4.57 6.68 -10.20
C ALA A 195 -5.25 7.85 -9.44
N LYS A 196 -4.51 8.74 -8.78
CA LYS A 196 -5.06 9.91 -8.06
C LYS A 196 -5.93 10.81 -8.95
N ALA A 197 -5.61 10.92 -10.23
CA ALA A 197 -6.44 11.68 -11.18
C ALA A 197 -7.87 11.15 -11.32
N LEU A 198 -8.13 9.92 -10.85
CA LEU A 198 -9.42 9.25 -10.92
C LEU A 198 -10.16 9.22 -9.57
N LEU A 199 -9.63 9.90 -8.52
CA LEU A 199 -10.16 9.86 -7.15
C LEU A 199 -11.51 10.55 -6.95
N ASP A 200 -12.07 11.23 -7.96
CA ASP A 200 -13.46 11.69 -7.92
C ASP A 200 -14.45 10.52 -7.87
N SER A 201 -14.03 9.34 -8.31
CA SER A 201 -14.83 8.12 -8.23
C SER A 201 -14.88 7.59 -6.79
N LYS A 202 -16.09 7.34 -6.30
CA LYS A 202 -16.32 6.67 -5.01
C LYS A 202 -16.02 5.16 -5.04
N ASN A 203 -15.79 4.62 -6.24
CA ASN A 203 -15.45 3.21 -6.46
C ASN A 203 -13.94 2.98 -6.57
N LEU A 204 -13.11 3.96 -6.17
CA LEU A 204 -11.66 3.86 -6.15
C LEU A 204 -11.10 4.06 -4.73
N LEU A 205 -10.21 3.15 -4.33
CA LEU A 205 -9.35 3.29 -3.16
C LEU A 205 -7.91 3.06 -3.58
N ILE A 206 -7.01 3.97 -3.19
CA ILE A 206 -5.57 3.86 -3.46
C ILE A 206 -4.85 3.58 -2.15
N LEU A 207 -4.00 2.56 -2.13
CA LEU A 207 -3.13 2.24 -0.99
C LEU A 207 -1.73 2.82 -1.23
N LYS A 208 -1.14 3.40 -0.19
CA LYS A 208 0.23 3.93 -0.19
C LYS A 208 0.96 3.56 1.11
N ALA A 209 2.27 3.48 1.07
CA ALA A 209 3.06 3.12 2.24
C ALA A 209 4.39 3.88 2.35
N PHE A 210 4.74 4.25 3.55
CA PHE A 210 6.09 4.75 3.87
C PHE A 210 7.14 3.63 3.95
N THR A 211 6.67 2.38 4.08
CA THR A 211 7.49 1.17 4.26
C THR A 211 8.62 1.04 3.25
N LYS A 212 8.31 1.33 1.98
CA LYS A 212 9.19 0.96 0.86
C LYS A 212 10.19 2.07 0.55
N LEU A 213 9.71 3.21 0.07
CA LEU A 213 10.54 4.33 -0.38
C LEU A 213 11.41 4.90 0.75
N TYR A 214 10.86 5.03 1.97
CA TYR A 214 11.57 5.62 3.11
C TYR A 214 12.27 4.58 4.02
N GLY A 215 12.35 3.31 3.62
CA GLY A 215 13.00 2.28 4.42
C GLY A 215 12.37 2.08 5.80
N MET A 216 11.06 2.35 5.95
CA MET A 216 10.33 2.36 7.23
C MET A 216 9.60 1.03 7.50
N ALA A 217 10.17 -0.11 7.05
CA ALA A 217 9.51 -1.41 7.20
C ALA A 217 9.16 -1.76 8.64
N GLY A 218 10.08 -1.51 9.59
CA GLY A 218 9.88 -1.77 11.01
C GLY A 218 9.00 -0.74 11.73
N VAL A 219 8.82 0.46 11.15
CA VAL A 219 8.01 1.55 11.74
C VAL A 219 6.52 1.30 11.56
N ARG A 220 6.13 0.60 10.49
CA ARG A 220 4.75 0.19 10.20
C ARG A 220 3.82 1.38 9.97
N LEU A 221 3.98 2.09 8.87
CA LEU A 221 3.12 3.21 8.49
C LEU A 221 2.69 3.10 7.02
N GLY A 222 1.39 3.28 6.80
CA GLY A 222 0.77 3.40 5.48
C GLY A 222 -0.48 4.26 5.55
N TYR A 223 -1.06 4.55 4.41
CA TYR A 223 -2.32 5.30 4.31
C TYR A 223 -3.07 4.88 3.04
N CYS A 224 -4.36 5.19 3.01
CA CYS A 224 -5.15 5.07 1.78
C CYS A 224 -5.86 6.38 1.47
N LEU A 225 -6.19 6.53 0.20
CA LEU A 225 -6.86 7.68 -0.40
C LEU A 225 -8.19 7.19 -0.99
N CYS A 226 -9.30 7.85 -0.65
CA CYS A 226 -10.61 7.48 -1.20
C CYS A 226 -11.60 8.65 -1.08
N ALA A 227 -12.37 8.92 -2.13
CA ALA A 227 -13.43 9.92 -2.09
C ALA A 227 -14.68 9.45 -1.33
N ASN A 228 -14.82 8.13 -1.09
CA ASN A 228 -15.90 7.57 -0.29
C ASN A 228 -15.56 7.62 1.21
N THR A 229 -15.85 8.76 1.85
CA THR A 229 -15.57 8.98 3.28
C THR A 229 -16.33 8.00 4.18
N ALA A 230 -17.54 7.56 3.80
CA ALA A 230 -18.28 6.55 4.55
C ALA A 230 -17.56 5.19 4.58
N LEU A 231 -16.88 4.82 3.46
CA LEU A 231 -16.02 3.64 3.46
C LEU A 231 -14.82 3.81 4.40
N LEU A 232 -14.17 4.99 4.37
CA LEU A 232 -13.04 5.27 5.28
C LEU A 232 -13.45 5.23 6.74
N GLU A 233 -14.65 5.74 7.10
CA GLU A 233 -15.21 5.66 8.44
C GLU A 233 -15.47 4.20 8.85
N ALA A 234 -16.04 3.39 7.96
CA ALA A 234 -16.24 1.96 8.20
C ALA A 234 -14.89 1.22 8.37
N MET A 235 -13.87 1.54 7.59
CA MET A 235 -12.52 1.00 7.75
C MET A 235 -11.87 1.44 9.07
N GLN A 236 -12.08 2.69 9.49
CA GLN A 236 -11.62 3.18 10.80
C GLN A 236 -12.29 2.39 11.94
N ALA A 237 -13.59 2.14 11.84
CA ALA A 237 -14.35 1.38 12.84
C ALA A 237 -14.01 -0.12 12.85
N ALA A 238 -13.59 -0.69 11.71
CA ALA A 238 -13.19 -2.10 11.60
C ALA A 238 -11.79 -2.37 12.20
N GLY A 239 -11.00 -1.33 12.45
CA GLY A 239 -9.67 -1.45 13.06
C GLY A 239 -9.68 -1.15 14.55
N GLN A 240 -8.52 -1.37 15.18
CA GLN A 240 -8.32 -0.92 16.57
C GLN A 240 -8.11 0.61 16.63
N PRO A 241 -8.57 1.30 17.71
CA PRO A 241 -8.08 2.65 17.99
C PRO A 241 -6.56 2.62 18.18
N TRP A 242 -5.89 3.73 17.91
CA TRP A 242 -4.43 3.85 18.10
C TRP A 242 -3.56 2.86 17.29
N ALA A 243 -4.04 2.40 16.15
CA ALA A 243 -3.29 1.45 15.30
C ALA A 243 -1.94 2.00 14.82
N VAL A 244 -1.84 3.32 14.63
CA VAL A 244 -0.60 4.00 14.26
C VAL A 244 0.03 4.60 15.50
N SER A 245 1.18 4.07 15.93
CA SER A 245 1.89 4.52 17.11
C SER A 245 2.33 5.99 17.02
N SER A 246 2.55 6.67 18.16
CA SER A 246 3.08 8.03 18.20
C SER A 246 4.43 8.15 17.48
N LEU A 247 5.27 7.13 17.57
CA LEU A 247 6.57 7.08 16.89
C LEU A 247 6.41 6.97 15.38
N ALA A 248 5.45 6.16 14.90
CA ALA A 248 5.14 6.06 13.47
C ALA A 248 4.53 7.37 12.92
N GLN A 249 3.68 8.04 13.68
CA GLN A 249 3.13 9.34 13.28
C GLN A 249 4.23 10.40 13.17
N ALA A 250 5.15 10.47 14.16
CA ALA A 250 6.30 11.38 14.10
C ALA A 250 7.24 11.07 12.93
N ALA A 251 7.50 9.78 12.68
CA ALA A 251 8.29 9.31 11.55
C ALA A 251 7.67 9.73 10.21
N GLY A 252 6.35 9.56 10.05
CA GLY A 252 5.64 9.95 8.83
C GLY A 252 5.68 11.44 8.56
N LEU A 253 5.53 12.26 9.62
CA LEU A 253 5.66 13.71 9.51
C LEU A 253 7.05 14.12 9.01
N ALA A 254 8.11 13.52 9.54
CA ALA A 254 9.49 13.81 9.11
C ALA A 254 9.77 13.29 7.70
N ALA A 255 9.28 12.08 7.36
CA ALA A 255 9.52 11.46 6.07
C ALA A 255 9.02 12.32 4.90
N LEU A 256 7.91 13.03 5.06
CA LEU A 256 7.37 13.93 4.02
C LEU A 256 8.27 15.14 3.71
N ASP A 257 9.23 15.47 4.58
CA ASP A 257 10.22 16.55 4.35
C ASP A 257 11.51 16.02 3.69
N GLU A 258 11.69 14.72 3.60
CA GLU A 258 12.93 14.06 3.11
C GLU A 258 13.02 14.03 1.58
N THR A 259 12.80 15.18 0.93
CA THR A 259 12.78 15.31 -0.53
C THR A 259 14.12 14.97 -1.18
N ALA A 260 15.23 15.35 -0.54
CA ALA A 260 16.58 15.04 -1.01
C ALA A 260 16.86 13.52 -0.96
N TYR A 261 16.42 12.85 0.11
CA TYR A 261 16.50 11.39 0.23
C TYR A 261 15.71 10.68 -0.87
N VAL A 262 14.48 11.11 -1.14
CA VAL A 262 13.64 10.55 -2.22
C VAL A 262 14.35 10.68 -3.58
N ALA A 263 14.94 11.85 -3.87
CA ALA A 263 15.70 12.06 -5.10
C ALA A 263 16.91 11.10 -5.20
N GLN A 264 17.65 10.91 -4.11
CA GLN A 264 18.79 9.98 -4.07
C GLN A 264 18.34 8.52 -4.30
N VAL A 265 17.26 8.07 -3.67
CA VAL A 265 16.72 6.72 -3.86
C VAL A 265 16.34 6.50 -5.32
N ARG A 266 15.61 7.43 -5.92
CA ARG A 266 15.19 7.34 -7.33
C ARG A 266 16.39 7.30 -8.28
N ALA A 267 17.40 8.17 -8.04
CA ALA A 267 18.63 8.18 -8.85
C ALA A 267 19.39 6.85 -8.74
N LEU A 268 19.52 6.30 -7.53
CA LEU A 268 20.18 5.02 -7.32
C LEU A 268 19.45 3.87 -8.04
N ILE A 269 18.12 3.81 -7.93
CA ILE A 269 17.33 2.77 -8.61
C ILE A 269 17.44 2.90 -10.12
N ALA A 270 17.36 4.11 -10.68
CA ALA A 270 17.53 4.34 -12.11
C ALA A 270 18.91 3.90 -12.62
N GLN A 271 19.95 4.07 -11.79
CA GLN A 271 21.32 3.63 -12.14
C GLN A 271 21.47 2.10 -12.08
N GLN A 272 20.82 1.43 -11.11
CA GLN A 272 21.00 -0.01 -10.86
C GLN A 272 20.00 -0.90 -11.63
N ARG A 273 18.94 -0.32 -12.17
CA ARG A 273 17.93 -0.99 -13.00
C ARG A 273 17.80 -0.25 -14.33
N PRO A 274 18.71 -0.50 -15.28
CA PRO A 274 18.67 0.10 -16.61
C PRO A 274 17.45 -0.40 -17.42
#